data_003427e997f755e5a165ef5270b98b8b
#
_entry.id   003427e997f755e5a165ef5270b98b8b
#
_cell.length_a   1.000
_cell.length_b   1.000
_cell.length_c   1.000
_cell.angle_alpha   90.00
_cell.angle_beta   90.00
_cell.angle_gamma   90.00
#
_symmetry.space_group_name_H-M   'P 1'
#
loop_
_entity.id
_entity.type
_entity.pdbx_description
1 polymer ?
#
loop_
_entity_poly.entity_id
_entity_poly.type
_entity_poly.pdbx_seq_one_letter_code
_entity_poly.pdbx_strand_id
1 'polypeptide(L)'
;MDEVRNMDQTTEIAFQIILHAGNGKSSVMEAIQEAKIGNFNKADQLVEEAAEELGKAHEYQTKLLHNEARGEGNIINVMLIHSQDHLMTSMTMRDLAIEIIEIYRNK
;
A
#
# COMPACT_ATOMS: atom_id res chain seq x y z
N MET A 1 -29.01 7.25 9.53
CA MET A 1 -28.32 8.25 8.71
C MET A 1 -26.84 8.32 9.00
N ASP A 2 -26.46 8.44 10.27
CA ASP A 2 -25.04 8.50 10.65
C ASP A 2 -24.30 7.19 10.36
N GLU A 3 -24.94 6.05 10.54
CA GLU A 3 -24.35 4.75 10.23
C GLU A 3 -24.04 4.61 8.75
N VAL A 4 -24.95 5.03 7.88
CA VAL A 4 -24.78 4.98 6.43
C VAL A 4 -23.62 5.87 6.02
N ARG A 5 -23.58 7.09 6.60
CA ARG A 5 -22.51 8.06 6.32
C ARG A 5 -21.14 7.51 6.76
N ASN A 6 -21.06 6.92 7.97
CA ASN A 6 -19.83 6.33 8.47
C ASN A 6 -19.36 5.16 7.63
N MET A 7 -20.32 4.33 7.18
CA MET A 7 -20.01 3.21 6.31
C MET A 7 -19.46 3.68 4.96
N ASP A 8 -20.09 4.71 4.38
CA ASP A 8 -19.64 5.26 3.09
C ASP A 8 -18.24 5.86 3.21
N GLN A 9 -17.96 6.60 4.31
CA GLN A 9 -16.63 7.17 4.55
C GLN A 9 -15.59 6.07 4.74
N THR A 10 -15.89 5.08 5.55
CA THR A 10 -14.97 3.96 5.79
C THR A 10 -14.70 3.19 4.50
N THR A 11 -15.73 2.92 3.72
CA THR A 11 -15.61 2.20 2.45
C THR A 11 -14.80 2.99 1.44
N GLU A 12 -15.03 4.32 1.36
CA GLU A 12 -14.27 5.19 0.46
C GLU A 12 -12.79 5.19 0.82
N ILE A 13 -12.46 5.33 2.11
CA ILE A 13 -11.08 5.29 2.57
C ILE A 13 -10.45 3.92 2.26
N ALA A 14 -11.17 2.85 2.56
CA ALA A 14 -10.70 1.48 2.29
C ALA A 14 -10.41 1.29 0.80
N PHE A 15 -11.27 1.81 -0.08
CA PHE A 15 -11.08 1.72 -1.51
C PHE A 15 -9.80 2.43 -1.97
N GLN A 16 -9.53 3.62 -1.41
CA GLN A 16 -8.31 4.37 -1.73
C GLN A 16 -7.07 3.61 -1.26
N ILE A 17 -7.13 2.98 -0.09
CA ILE A 17 -6.01 2.16 0.40
C ILE A 17 -5.73 1.01 -0.57
N ILE A 18 -6.78 0.31 -1.01
CA ILE A 18 -6.64 -0.82 -1.94
C ILE A 18 -6.02 -0.36 -3.26
N LEU A 19 -6.49 0.76 -3.79
CA LEU A 19 -5.99 1.32 -5.04
C LEU A 19 -4.50 1.63 -4.97
N HIS A 20 -4.11 2.42 -3.99
CA HIS A 20 -2.72 2.88 -3.88
C HIS A 20 -1.78 1.74 -3.47
N ALA A 21 -2.21 0.87 -2.56
CA ALA A 21 -1.41 -0.30 -2.17
C ALA A 21 -1.22 -1.24 -3.37
N GLY A 22 -2.26 -1.43 -4.18
CA GLY A 22 -2.17 -2.24 -5.40
C GLY A 22 -1.19 -1.66 -6.40
N ASN A 23 -1.23 -0.34 -6.60
CA ASN A 23 -0.27 0.34 -7.47
C ASN A 23 1.17 0.15 -6.98
N GLY A 24 1.37 0.28 -5.67
CA GLY A 24 2.68 0.08 -5.06
C GLY A 24 3.19 -1.33 -5.25
N LYS A 25 2.33 -2.32 -5.03
CA LYS A 25 2.65 -3.72 -5.22
C LYS A 25 3.06 -4.02 -6.67
N SER A 26 2.32 -3.48 -7.62
CA SER A 26 2.62 -3.66 -9.05
C SER A 26 3.98 -3.08 -9.41
N SER A 27 4.27 -1.87 -8.93
CA SER A 27 5.56 -1.21 -9.20
C SER A 27 6.72 -2.01 -8.60
N VAL A 28 6.55 -2.54 -7.39
CA VAL A 28 7.57 -3.35 -6.72
C VAL A 28 7.86 -4.63 -7.52
N MET A 29 6.83 -5.31 -7.98
CA MET A 29 7.02 -6.54 -8.76
C MET A 29 7.71 -6.26 -10.08
N GLU A 30 7.36 -5.16 -10.73
CA GLU A 30 8.03 -4.74 -11.95
C GLU A 30 9.51 -4.40 -11.68
N ALA A 31 9.79 -3.75 -10.54
CA ALA A 31 11.16 -3.43 -10.15
C ALA A 31 12.03 -4.67 -10.03
N ILE A 32 11.48 -5.74 -9.44
CA ILE A 32 12.20 -7.02 -9.33
C ILE A 32 12.51 -7.57 -10.72
N GLN A 33 11.54 -7.52 -11.64
CA GLN A 33 11.76 -8.00 -13.01
C GLN A 33 12.85 -7.20 -13.73
N GLU A 34 12.87 -5.88 -13.54
CA GLU A 34 13.90 -5.04 -14.11
C GLU A 34 15.29 -5.35 -13.53
N ALA A 35 15.37 -5.61 -12.24
CA ALA A 35 16.63 -6.01 -11.60
C ALA A 35 17.16 -7.33 -12.14
N LYS A 36 16.27 -8.28 -12.45
CA LYS A 36 16.66 -9.57 -13.01
C LYS A 36 17.40 -9.45 -14.33
N ILE A 37 17.07 -8.44 -15.12
CA ILE A 37 17.72 -8.22 -16.43
C ILE A 37 18.78 -7.13 -16.37
N GLY A 38 19.15 -6.68 -15.17
CA GLY A 38 20.25 -5.73 -14.98
C GLY A 38 19.87 -4.27 -15.13
N ASN A 39 18.58 -3.93 -15.26
CA ASN A 39 18.11 -2.54 -15.38
C ASN A 39 17.90 -1.92 -13.99
N PHE A 40 19.00 -1.67 -13.29
CA PHE A 40 18.93 -1.22 -11.89
C PHE A 40 18.42 0.21 -11.75
N ASN A 41 18.72 1.10 -12.71
CA ASN A 41 18.18 2.45 -12.67
C ASN A 41 16.65 2.44 -12.75
N LYS A 42 16.09 1.60 -13.62
CA LYS A 42 14.65 1.46 -13.75
C LYS A 42 14.06 0.81 -12.51
N ALA A 43 14.75 -0.21 -11.96
CA ALA A 43 14.30 -0.87 -10.73
C ALA A 43 14.23 0.13 -9.58
N ASP A 44 15.25 0.96 -9.40
CA ASP A 44 15.28 1.98 -8.35
C ASP A 44 14.17 3.00 -8.51
N GLN A 45 13.90 3.43 -9.74
CA GLN A 45 12.80 4.35 -10.04
C GLN A 45 11.44 3.75 -9.66
N LEU A 46 11.24 2.48 -9.98
CA LEU A 46 9.99 1.78 -9.67
C LEU A 46 9.80 1.60 -8.16
N VAL A 47 10.89 1.38 -7.42
CA VAL A 47 10.83 1.31 -5.95
C VAL A 47 10.41 2.67 -5.38
N GLU A 48 10.91 3.77 -5.93
CA GLU A 48 10.50 5.11 -5.50
C GLU A 48 9.03 5.37 -5.80
N GLU A 49 8.56 4.98 -6.98
CA GLU A 49 7.14 5.09 -7.33
C GLU A 49 6.27 4.29 -6.37
N ALA A 50 6.71 3.08 -6.02
CA ALA A 50 6.01 2.24 -5.05
C ALA A 50 5.96 2.92 -3.68
N ALA A 51 7.06 3.55 -3.25
CA ALA A 51 7.10 4.25 -1.96
C ALA A 51 6.09 5.39 -1.92
N GLU A 52 5.93 6.14 -3.02
CA GLU A 52 4.94 7.21 -3.11
C GLU A 52 3.51 6.67 -2.99
N GLU A 53 3.20 5.59 -3.73
CA GLU A 53 1.87 4.99 -3.71
C GLU A 53 1.54 4.39 -2.34
N LEU A 54 2.49 3.69 -1.74
CA LEU A 54 2.30 3.12 -0.40
C LEU A 54 2.18 4.22 0.65
N GLY A 55 2.89 5.34 0.46
CA GLY A 55 2.75 6.51 1.32
C GLY A 55 1.34 7.08 1.30
N LYS A 56 0.73 7.16 0.11
CA LYS A 56 -0.67 7.62 -0.03
C LYS A 56 -1.62 6.66 0.69
N ALA A 57 -1.44 5.36 0.50
CA ALA A 57 -2.25 4.36 1.18
C ALA A 57 -2.13 4.49 2.70
N HIS A 58 -0.92 4.71 3.19
CA HIS A 58 -0.64 4.89 4.62
C HIS A 58 -1.32 6.15 5.17
N GLU A 59 -1.36 7.23 4.40
CA GLU A 59 -2.08 8.45 4.80
C GLU A 59 -3.58 8.17 5.02
N TYR A 60 -4.19 7.39 4.13
CA TYR A 60 -5.59 6.98 4.29
C TYR A 60 -5.78 6.08 5.51
N GLN A 61 -4.83 5.18 5.78
CA GLN A 61 -4.87 4.37 6.99
C GLN A 61 -4.82 5.24 8.25
N THR A 62 -3.99 6.28 8.24
CA THR A 62 -3.89 7.21 9.35
C THR A 62 -5.23 7.87 9.66
N LYS A 63 -6.04 8.17 8.63
CA LYS A 63 -7.39 8.71 8.84
C LYS A 63 -8.28 7.74 9.61
N LEU A 64 -8.19 6.45 9.31
CA LEU A 64 -8.95 5.42 10.04
C LEU A 64 -8.52 5.35 11.51
N LEU A 65 -7.21 5.42 11.76
CA LEU A 65 -6.68 5.40 13.11
C LEU A 65 -7.09 6.63 13.90
N HIS A 66 -7.11 7.82 13.28
CA HIS A 66 -7.57 9.05 13.92
C HIS A 66 -9.05 8.98 14.27
N ASN A 67 -9.88 8.41 13.38
CA ASN A 67 -11.30 8.25 13.66
C ASN A 67 -11.52 7.40 14.91
N GLU A 68 -10.79 6.30 15.03
CA GLU A 68 -10.89 5.45 16.20
C GLU A 68 -10.41 6.15 17.46
N ALA A 69 -9.30 6.88 17.37
CA ALA A 69 -8.75 7.62 18.51
C ALA A 69 -9.72 8.67 19.04
N ARG A 70 -10.54 9.27 18.15
CA ARG A 70 -11.55 10.26 18.53
C ARG A 70 -12.86 9.65 19.01
N GLY A 71 -12.96 8.32 19.05
CA GLY A 71 -14.18 7.62 19.45
C GLY A 71 -15.26 7.59 18.38
N GLU A 72 -14.95 8.04 17.15
CA GLU A 72 -15.92 8.01 16.05
C GLU A 72 -16.08 6.61 15.47
N GLY A 73 -15.04 5.81 15.58
CA GLY A 73 -15.04 4.43 15.07
C GLY A 73 -15.04 4.34 13.55
N ASN A 74 -14.90 3.13 13.08
CA ASN A 74 -15.02 2.80 11.67
C ASN A 74 -15.91 1.57 11.55
N ILE A 75 -16.64 1.48 10.44
CA ILE A 75 -17.49 0.31 10.21
C ILE A 75 -16.59 -0.84 9.77
N ILE A 76 -16.61 -1.94 10.55
CA ILE A 76 -15.83 -3.13 10.23
C ILE A 76 -16.60 -3.96 9.21
N ASN A 77 -16.02 -4.11 8.03
CA ASN A 77 -16.57 -4.91 6.95
C ASN A 77 -15.43 -5.57 6.18
N VAL A 78 -15.77 -6.42 5.23
CA VAL A 78 -14.77 -7.15 4.45
C VAL A 78 -13.87 -6.20 3.66
N MET A 79 -14.45 -5.12 3.13
CA MET A 79 -13.67 -4.13 2.37
C MET A 79 -12.60 -3.47 3.24
N LEU A 80 -12.95 -3.10 4.47
CA LEU A 80 -11.99 -2.51 5.41
C LEU A 80 -10.88 -3.50 5.75
N ILE A 81 -11.24 -4.74 6.07
CA ILE A 81 -10.28 -5.79 6.41
C ILE A 81 -9.35 -6.04 5.23
N HIS A 82 -9.90 -6.17 4.02
CA HIS A 82 -9.12 -6.37 2.80
C HIS A 82 -8.15 -5.23 2.54
N SER A 83 -8.57 -3.99 2.82
CA SER A 83 -7.71 -2.82 2.63
C SER A 83 -6.49 -2.87 3.55
N GLN A 84 -6.66 -3.27 4.80
CA GLN A 84 -5.56 -3.37 5.76
C GLN A 84 -4.60 -4.48 5.38
N ASP A 85 -5.13 -5.64 5.02
CA ASP A 85 -4.35 -6.77 4.56
C ASP A 85 -3.53 -6.40 3.32
N HIS A 86 -4.17 -5.76 2.35
CA HIS A 86 -3.54 -5.34 1.10
C HIS A 86 -2.39 -4.34 1.35
N LEU A 87 -2.61 -3.37 2.22
CA LEU A 87 -1.58 -2.38 2.56
C LEU A 87 -0.40 -3.05 3.27
N MET A 88 -0.65 -3.84 4.30
CA MET A 88 0.41 -4.42 5.11
C MET A 88 1.25 -5.41 4.31
N THR A 89 0.61 -6.25 3.50
CA THR A 89 1.36 -7.20 2.65
C THR A 89 2.15 -6.46 1.57
N SER A 90 1.62 -5.39 1.02
CA SER A 90 2.31 -4.60 0.00
C SER A 90 3.55 -3.89 0.58
N MET A 91 3.46 -3.39 1.82
CA MET A 91 4.60 -2.78 2.50
C MET A 91 5.70 -3.80 2.77
N THR A 92 5.34 -5.00 3.21
CA THR A 92 6.29 -6.09 3.42
C THR A 92 6.95 -6.49 2.10
N MET A 93 6.15 -6.57 1.04
CA MET A 93 6.67 -6.89 -0.28
C MET A 93 7.71 -5.85 -0.75
N ARG A 94 7.44 -4.56 -0.51
CA ARG A 94 8.41 -3.51 -0.85
C ARG A 94 9.72 -3.71 -0.11
N ASP A 95 9.66 -3.98 1.19
CA ASP A 95 10.85 -4.16 1.99
C ASP A 95 11.68 -5.35 1.50
N LEU A 96 11.02 -6.47 1.19
CA LEU A 96 11.70 -7.66 0.66
C LEU A 96 12.22 -7.42 -0.76
N ALA A 97 11.49 -6.66 -1.57
CA ALA A 97 11.92 -6.37 -2.94
C ALA A 97 13.23 -5.60 -2.98
N ILE A 98 13.41 -4.66 -2.05
CA ILE A 98 14.65 -3.89 -1.94
C ILE A 98 15.82 -4.85 -1.70
N GLU A 99 15.65 -5.83 -0.83
CA GLU A 99 16.68 -6.84 -0.54
C GLU A 99 16.94 -7.74 -1.76
N ILE A 100 15.89 -8.15 -2.45
CA ILE A 100 16.02 -8.97 -3.66
C ILE A 100 16.78 -8.23 -4.75
N ILE A 101 16.45 -6.96 -4.96
CA ILE A 101 17.13 -6.11 -5.95
C ILE A 101 18.61 -5.98 -5.59
N GLU A 102 18.90 -5.80 -4.31
CA GLU A 102 20.28 -5.71 -3.82
C GLU A 102 21.07 -6.99 -4.12
N ILE A 103 20.45 -8.15 -3.96
CA ILE A 103 21.08 -9.43 -4.28
C ILE A 103 21.45 -9.46 -5.76
N TYR A 104 20.55 -9.06 -6.66
CA TYR A 104 20.84 -9.03 -8.09
C TYR A 104 21.94 -8.03 -8.43
N ARG A 105 21.92 -6.87 -7.76
CA ARG A 105 22.91 -5.81 -7.99
C ARG A 105 24.33 -6.25 -7.64
N ASN A 106 24.46 -7.10 -6.65
CA ASN A 106 25.77 -7.54 -6.13
C ASN A 106 26.23 -8.88 -6.70
N LYS A 107 25.59 -9.38 -7.71
CA LYS A 107 25.99 -10.62 -8.38
C LYS A 107 27.19 -10.43 -9.29
#